data_5d5a25a3193263ff4b801052a5c11a01
#
_entry.id   5d5a25a3193263ff4b801052a5c11a01
#
_cell.length_a   1.000
_cell.length_b   1.000
_cell.length_c   1.000
_cell.angle_alpha   90.00
_cell.angle_beta   90.00
_cell.angle_gamma   90.00
#
_symmetry.space_group_name_H-M   'P 1'
#
loop_
_entity.id
_entity.type
_entity.pdbx_description
1 polymer ?
#
loop_
_entity_poly.entity_id
_entity_poly.type
_entity_poly.pdbx_seq_one_letter_code
_entity_poly.pdbx_strand_id
1 'polypeptide(L)'
;MNILANDGISPSGAKALQDAGHTLYTEFVAAEHLEAFLHEKAIDGVLVRSATKIRRPLIDACPGLKFIGRGGVGMDNIDVEYARGKGLTVFNTPAASSQSVAELVMGHLFSVARFLADSNRNMPTKGHDGFKTLKKAFGKGTELRGKTLGIVGFGRIGRSLASYALGCGMKVIAHDPFVDNGAVEVVVGGQTLTI
;
A
#
# COMPACT_ATOMS: atom_id res chain seq x y z
N MET A 1 0.06 -18.79 -20.82
CA MET A 1 -0.97 -17.75 -20.85
C MET A 1 -0.33 -16.43 -21.27
N ASN A 2 -1.09 -15.60 -21.94
CA ASN A 2 -0.69 -14.23 -22.28
C ASN A 2 -1.18 -13.29 -21.19
N ILE A 3 -0.30 -12.54 -20.58
CA ILE A 3 -0.60 -11.70 -19.40
C ILE A 3 -0.17 -10.26 -19.70
N LEU A 4 -1.06 -9.29 -19.50
CA LEU A 4 -0.73 -7.88 -19.58
C LEU A 4 -0.56 -7.30 -18.16
N ALA A 5 0.61 -6.73 -17.86
CA ALA A 5 0.86 -5.97 -16.63
C ALA A 5 0.79 -4.47 -16.94
N ASN A 6 -0.44 -3.94 -17.11
CA ASN A 6 -0.67 -2.60 -17.66
C ASN A 6 -0.13 -1.45 -16.79
N ASP A 7 -0.15 -1.61 -15.48
CA ASP A 7 0.37 -0.60 -14.54
C ASP A 7 1.79 -0.97 -14.02
N GLY A 8 2.48 -1.83 -14.76
CA GLY A 8 3.82 -2.31 -14.43
C GLY A 8 3.84 -3.48 -13.43
N ILE A 9 4.97 -4.13 -13.38
CA ILE A 9 5.27 -5.26 -12.48
C ILE A 9 6.75 -5.18 -12.04
N SER A 10 7.07 -5.73 -10.87
CA SER A 10 8.46 -5.81 -10.41
C SER A 10 9.30 -6.74 -11.31
N PRO A 11 10.62 -6.50 -11.47
CA PRO A 11 11.49 -7.38 -12.25
C PRO A 11 11.44 -8.84 -11.78
N SER A 12 11.35 -9.07 -10.45
CA SER A 12 11.23 -10.42 -9.88
C SER A 12 9.89 -11.08 -10.23
N GLY A 13 8.78 -10.31 -10.23
CA GLY A 13 7.49 -10.81 -10.64
C GLY A 13 7.43 -11.12 -12.14
N ALA A 14 8.00 -10.25 -12.98
CA ALA A 14 8.11 -10.49 -14.40
C ALA A 14 8.90 -11.77 -14.71
N LYS A 15 10.07 -11.92 -14.06
CA LYS A 15 10.88 -13.13 -14.21
C LYS A 15 10.13 -14.39 -13.77
N ALA A 16 9.43 -14.35 -12.63
CA ALA A 16 8.68 -15.51 -12.14
C ALA A 16 7.58 -15.95 -13.11
N LEU A 17 6.86 -15.01 -13.73
CA LEU A 17 5.85 -15.34 -14.74
C LEU A 17 6.46 -15.92 -16.00
N GLN A 18 7.59 -15.39 -16.48
CA GLN A 18 8.30 -15.90 -17.64
C GLN A 18 8.89 -17.29 -17.39
N ASP A 19 9.51 -17.51 -16.23
CA ASP A 19 10.05 -18.82 -15.82
C ASP A 19 8.94 -19.88 -15.71
N ALA A 20 7.70 -19.45 -15.39
CA ALA A 20 6.51 -20.31 -15.39
C ALA A 20 5.92 -20.56 -16.79
N GLY A 21 6.57 -20.09 -17.85
CA GLY A 21 6.15 -20.29 -19.25
C GLY A 21 5.01 -19.39 -19.70
N HIS A 22 4.83 -18.24 -19.07
CA HIS A 22 3.84 -17.25 -19.50
C HIS A 22 4.47 -16.20 -20.39
N THR A 23 3.72 -15.71 -21.39
CA THR A 23 4.07 -14.53 -22.18
C THR A 23 3.61 -13.29 -21.43
N LEU A 24 4.53 -12.39 -21.13
CA LEU A 24 4.25 -11.17 -20.37
C LEU A 24 4.41 -9.92 -21.25
N TYR A 25 3.37 -9.10 -21.28
CA TYR A 25 3.36 -7.77 -21.88
C TYR A 25 3.42 -6.74 -20.75
N THR A 26 4.31 -5.74 -20.86
CA THR A 26 4.54 -4.73 -19.83
C THR A 26 4.42 -3.29 -20.30
N GLU A 27 4.09 -3.09 -21.58
CA GLU A 27 3.78 -1.78 -22.12
C GLU A 27 2.48 -1.24 -21.53
N PHE A 28 2.46 0.06 -21.25
CA PHE A 28 1.24 0.74 -20.84
C PHE A 28 0.32 0.95 -22.04
N VAL A 29 -0.89 0.45 -21.93
CA VAL A 29 -1.95 0.61 -22.94
C VAL A 29 -3.02 1.54 -22.35
N ALA A 30 -3.29 2.65 -23.04
CA ALA A 30 -4.31 3.61 -22.63
C ALA A 30 -5.72 2.99 -22.72
N ALA A 31 -6.65 3.52 -21.92
CA ALA A 31 -7.98 2.92 -21.75
C ALA A 31 -8.74 2.76 -23.08
N GLU A 32 -8.62 3.71 -24.00
CA GLU A 32 -9.24 3.71 -25.34
C GLU A 32 -8.70 2.63 -26.27
N HIS A 33 -7.52 2.10 -26.01
CA HIS A 33 -6.88 1.06 -26.83
C HIS A 33 -6.83 -0.30 -26.13
N LEU A 34 -7.22 -0.34 -24.84
CA LEU A 34 -7.04 -1.52 -24.01
C LEU A 34 -7.83 -2.72 -24.53
N GLU A 35 -9.09 -2.55 -24.91
CA GLU A 35 -9.93 -3.60 -25.47
C GLU A 35 -9.31 -4.22 -26.74
N ALA A 36 -8.91 -3.36 -27.70
CA ALA A 36 -8.28 -3.81 -28.94
C ALA A 36 -6.99 -4.59 -28.68
N PHE A 37 -6.17 -4.12 -27.75
CA PHE A 37 -4.92 -4.79 -27.37
C PHE A 37 -5.19 -6.16 -26.73
N LEU A 38 -6.17 -6.25 -25.82
CA LEU A 38 -6.53 -7.52 -25.17
C LEU A 38 -6.96 -8.59 -26.19
N HIS A 39 -7.68 -8.18 -27.23
CA HIS A 39 -8.07 -9.06 -28.34
C HIS A 39 -6.88 -9.43 -29.25
N GLU A 40 -6.12 -8.42 -29.70
CA GLU A 40 -4.99 -8.64 -30.63
C GLU A 40 -3.94 -9.59 -30.05
N LYS A 41 -3.61 -9.43 -28.78
CA LYS A 41 -2.60 -10.26 -28.10
C LYS A 41 -3.20 -11.51 -27.44
N ALA A 42 -4.50 -11.75 -27.61
CA ALA A 42 -5.23 -12.87 -26.98
C ALA A 42 -4.89 -12.97 -25.47
N ILE A 43 -5.06 -11.85 -24.74
CA ILE A 43 -4.68 -11.75 -23.32
C ILE A 43 -5.61 -12.62 -22.46
N ASP A 44 -5.03 -13.52 -21.70
CA ASP A 44 -5.72 -14.38 -20.74
C ASP A 44 -5.96 -13.69 -19.39
N GLY A 45 -5.10 -12.76 -19.02
CA GLY A 45 -5.20 -12.09 -17.72
C GLY A 45 -4.54 -10.72 -17.67
N VAL A 46 -5.09 -9.85 -16.83
CA VAL A 46 -4.59 -8.48 -16.68
C VAL A 46 -4.15 -8.24 -15.23
N LEU A 47 -2.93 -7.73 -15.08
CA LEU A 47 -2.39 -7.25 -13.82
C LEU A 47 -2.42 -5.72 -13.83
N VAL A 48 -3.09 -5.12 -12.86
CA VAL A 48 -3.27 -3.67 -12.73
C VAL A 48 -2.87 -3.18 -11.34
N ARG A 49 -2.66 -1.88 -11.20
CA ARG A 49 -2.56 -1.20 -9.91
C ARG A 49 -3.73 -0.23 -9.76
N SER A 50 -3.48 1.07 -9.63
CA SER A 50 -4.53 2.07 -9.41
C SER A 50 -4.90 2.87 -10.67
N ALA A 51 -4.05 2.90 -11.69
CA ALA A 51 -4.26 3.72 -12.87
C ALA A 51 -5.30 3.11 -13.83
N THR A 52 -5.17 1.82 -14.09
CA THR A 52 -6.06 1.11 -15.02
C THR A 52 -7.39 0.74 -14.35
N LYS A 53 -8.49 1.06 -15.02
CA LYS A 53 -9.86 0.71 -14.59
C LYS A 53 -10.38 -0.46 -15.40
N ILE A 54 -10.83 -1.52 -14.73
CA ILE A 54 -11.46 -2.69 -15.36
C ILE A 54 -12.94 -2.68 -14.98
N ARG A 55 -13.74 -2.13 -15.86
CA ARG A 55 -15.19 -1.94 -15.68
C ARG A 55 -15.99 -2.91 -16.53
N ARG A 56 -17.30 -3.01 -16.23
CA ARG A 56 -18.24 -3.92 -16.93
C ARG A 56 -18.11 -3.89 -18.43
N PRO A 57 -18.06 -2.72 -19.13
CA PRO A 57 -17.96 -2.71 -20.59
C PRO A 57 -16.74 -3.47 -21.11
N LEU A 58 -15.58 -3.29 -20.49
CA LEU A 58 -14.36 -3.98 -20.88
C LEU A 58 -14.43 -5.49 -20.57
N ILE A 59 -15.01 -5.86 -19.43
CA ILE A 59 -15.21 -7.27 -19.07
C ILE A 59 -16.12 -7.97 -20.07
N ASP A 60 -17.22 -7.33 -20.47
CA ASP A 60 -18.15 -7.89 -21.45
C ASP A 60 -17.55 -7.97 -22.85
N ALA A 61 -16.74 -6.97 -23.23
CA ALA A 61 -16.07 -6.94 -24.52
C ALA A 61 -14.96 -8.01 -24.62
N CYS A 62 -14.38 -8.45 -23.50
CA CYS A 62 -13.23 -9.37 -23.50
C CYS A 62 -13.57 -10.73 -22.83
N PRO A 63 -14.45 -11.55 -23.41
CA PRO A 63 -14.87 -12.83 -22.81
C PRO A 63 -13.74 -13.87 -22.73
N GLY A 64 -12.60 -13.64 -23.38
CA GLY A 64 -11.39 -14.48 -23.30
C GLY A 64 -10.58 -14.30 -22.03
N LEU A 65 -10.85 -13.24 -21.25
CA LEU A 65 -10.17 -13.04 -19.98
C LEU A 65 -10.52 -14.15 -18.97
N LYS A 66 -9.52 -14.60 -18.23
CA LYS A 66 -9.62 -15.63 -17.20
C LYS A 66 -9.43 -15.06 -15.79
N PHE A 67 -8.57 -14.03 -15.67
CA PHE A 67 -8.31 -13.42 -14.37
C PHE A 67 -7.97 -11.93 -14.45
N ILE A 68 -8.20 -11.25 -13.33
CA ILE A 68 -7.77 -9.88 -13.08
C ILE A 68 -7.04 -9.85 -11.73
N GLY A 69 -5.77 -9.46 -11.73
CA GLY A 69 -4.96 -9.30 -10.52
C GLY A 69 -4.71 -7.82 -10.22
N ARG A 70 -4.88 -7.41 -8.97
CA ARG A 70 -4.57 -6.05 -8.54
C ARG A 70 -3.37 -6.02 -7.60
N GLY A 71 -2.29 -5.36 -7.99
CA GLY A 71 -1.13 -5.08 -7.13
C GLY A 71 -1.45 -3.99 -6.11
N GLY A 72 -2.04 -4.37 -4.98
CA GLY A 72 -2.44 -3.48 -3.89
C GLY A 72 -3.60 -4.05 -3.07
N VAL A 73 -4.13 -3.27 -2.12
CA VAL A 73 -5.17 -3.72 -1.19
C VAL A 73 -6.58 -3.45 -1.71
N GLY A 74 -6.92 -2.19 -2.01
CA GLY A 74 -8.24 -1.83 -2.53
C GLY A 74 -8.44 -2.34 -3.96
N MET A 75 -9.66 -2.56 -4.37
CA MET A 75 -10.03 -3.00 -5.72
C MET A 75 -11.14 -2.12 -6.33
N ASP A 76 -11.22 -0.87 -5.89
CA ASP A 76 -12.21 0.12 -6.31
C ASP A 76 -12.14 0.50 -7.78
N ASN A 77 -11.02 0.23 -8.45
CA ASN A 77 -10.85 0.38 -9.90
C ASN A 77 -11.33 -0.84 -10.71
N ILE A 78 -11.78 -1.91 -10.07
CA ILE A 78 -12.27 -3.14 -10.72
C ILE A 78 -13.72 -3.40 -10.30
N ASP A 79 -14.59 -3.76 -11.24
CA ASP A 79 -15.94 -4.23 -10.92
C ASP A 79 -15.91 -5.70 -10.50
N VAL A 80 -15.41 -5.94 -9.26
CA VAL A 80 -15.02 -7.27 -8.75
C VAL A 80 -16.15 -8.27 -8.79
N GLU A 81 -17.31 -7.93 -8.20
CA GLU A 81 -18.47 -8.85 -8.13
C GLU A 81 -19.00 -9.18 -9.52
N TYR A 82 -18.98 -8.19 -10.43
CA TYR A 82 -19.37 -8.40 -11.80
C TYR A 82 -18.41 -9.37 -12.54
N ALA A 83 -17.11 -9.13 -12.40
CA ALA A 83 -16.10 -10.00 -13.02
C ALA A 83 -16.19 -11.44 -12.49
N ARG A 84 -16.36 -11.62 -11.18
CA ARG A 84 -16.57 -12.94 -10.57
C ARG A 84 -17.85 -13.61 -11.07
N GLY A 85 -18.94 -12.85 -11.21
CA GLY A 85 -20.20 -13.33 -11.78
C GLY A 85 -20.08 -13.79 -13.23
N LYS A 86 -19.10 -13.29 -13.98
CA LYS A 86 -18.73 -13.73 -15.32
C LYS A 86 -17.74 -14.91 -15.34
N GLY A 87 -17.35 -15.43 -14.18
CA GLY A 87 -16.43 -16.56 -14.05
C GLY A 87 -14.95 -16.18 -14.02
N LEU A 88 -14.59 -14.88 -13.94
CA LEU A 88 -13.20 -14.45 -13.83
C LEU A 88 -12.69 -14.64 -12.40
N THR A 89 -11.45 -15.11 -12.28
CA THR A 89 -10.74 -15.06 -10.99
C THR A 89 -10.26 -13.62 -10.73
N VAL A 90 -10.68 -13.03 -9.60
CA VAL A 90 -10.21 -11.69 -9.20
C VAL A 90 -9.51 -11.77 -7.86
N PHE A 91 -8.27 -11.32 -7.83
CA PHE A 91 -7.41 -11.34 -6.62
C PHE A 91 -6.62 -10.04 -6.48
N ASN A 92 -6.10 -9.82 -5.26
CA ASN A 92 -5.25 -8.69 -4.91
C ASN A 92 -4.07 -9.12 -4.03
N THR A 93 -3.21 -8.15 -3.66
CA THR A 93 -2.05 -8.39 -2.78
C THR A 93 -2.22 -7.67 -1.43
N PRO A 94 -3.12 -8.16 -0.54
CA PRO A 94 -3.56 -7.39 0.63
C PRO A 94 -2.50 -7.26 1.74
N ALA A 95 -1.42 -8.02 1.70
CA ALA A 95 -0.37 -7.98 2.72
C ALA A 95 0.86 -7.16 2.29
N ALA A 96 1.07 -6.98 0.99
CA ALA A 96 2.35 -6.50 0.44
C ALA A 96 2.75 -5.08 0.87
N SER A 97 1.78 -4.19 1.12
CA SER A 97 2.04 -2.79 1.48
C SER A 97 1.88 -2.48 2.96
N SER A 98 1.56 -3.46 3.81
CA SER A 98 1.18 -3.21 5.21
C SER A 98 2.30 -2.53 6.00
N GLN A 99 3.53 -3.00 5.86
CA GLN A 99 4.69 -2.41 6.53
C GLN A 99 5.02 -1.03 5.98
N SER A 100 5.06 -0.88 4.65
CA SER A 100 5.37 0.42 4.02
C SER A 100 4.41 1.53 4.45
N VAL A 101 3.11 1.20 4.58
CA VAL A 101 2.11 2.17 5.07
C VAL A 101 2.36 2.49 6.54
N ALA A 102 2.63 1.50 7.38
CA ALA A 102 2.92 1.72 8.80
C ALA A 102 4.20 2.56 9.00
N GLU A 103 5.24 2.32 8.22
CA GLU A 103 6.48 3.12 8.21
C GLU A 103 6.20 4.57 7.81
N LEU A 104 5.38 4.80 6.78
CA LEU A 104 4.99 6.14 6.37
C LEU A 104 4.23 6.88 7.48
N VAL A 105 3.32 6.20 8.19
CA VAL A 105 2.61 6.78 9.34
C VAL A 105 3.60 7.18 10.43
N MET A 106 4.59 6.34 10.76
CA MET A 106 5.63 6.69 11.73
C MET A 106 6.48 7.87 11.26
N GLY A 107 6.81 7.93 9.96
CA GLY A 107 7.52 9.08 9.37
C GLY A 107 6.75 10.38 9.55
N HIS A 108 5.44 10.38 9.30
CA HIS A 108 4.57 11.53 9.53
C HIS A 108 4.48 11.87 11.03
N LEU A 109 4.34 10.88 11.89
CA LEU A 109 4.27 11.07 13.34
C LEU A 109 5.53 11.76 13.88
N PHE A 110 6.72 11.29 13.50
CA PHE A 110 7.98 11.97 13.83
C PHE A 110 8.07 13.36 13.20
N SER A 111 7.61 13.54 11.97
CA SER A 111 7.63 14.84 11.30
C SER A 111 6.81 15.89 12.06
N VAL A 112 5.61 15.52 12.49
CA VAL A 112 4.73 16.40 13.29
C VAL A 112 5.32 16.62 14.69
N ALA A 113 5.73 15.57 15.37
CA ALA A 113 6.22 15.66 16.77
C ALA A 113 7.52 16.44 16.90
N ARG A 114 8.37 16.42 15.89
CA ARG A 114 9.74 16.99 15.92
C ARG A 114 9.96 18.12 14.92
N PHE A 115 8.90 18.63 14.26
CA PHE A 115 8.96 19.73 13.27
C PHE A 115 9.93 19.43 12.10
N LEU A 116 10.01 18.17 11.64
CA LEU A 116 11.00 17.81 10.61
C LEU A 116 10.75 18.52 9.28
N ALA A 117 9.50 18.62 8.84
CA ALA A 117 9.14 19.31 7.60
C ALA A 117 9.48 20.81 7.67
N ASP A 118 9.19 21.45 8.80
CA ASP A 118 9.48 22.89 9.00
C ASP A 118 10.98 23.14 9.13
N SER A 119 11.69 22.28 9.84
CA SER A 119 13.15 22.40 9.97
C SER A 119 13.85 22.20 8.62
N ASN A 120 13.45 21.18 7.86
CA ASN A 120 13.98 20.92 6.52
C ASN A 120 13.74 22.08 5.55
N ARG A 121 12.59 22.76 5.64
CA ARG A 121 12.27 23.91 4.80
C ARG A 121 13.05 25.17 5.19
N ASN A 122 13.26 25.41 6.48
CA ASN A 122 13.81 26.67 6.98
C ASN A 122 15.31 26.64 7.22
N MET A 123 15.87 25.51 7.70
CA MET A 123 17.29 25.44 8.04
C MET A 123 18.24 25.73 6.87
N PRO A 124 18.03 25.20 5.64
CA PRO A 124 18.93 25.46 4.51
C PRO A 124 19.00 26.94 4.11
N THR A 125 17.90 27.68 4.23
CA THR A 125 17.81 29.06 3.75
C THR A 125 17.97 30.12 4.82
N LYS A 126 17.60 29.81 6.06
CA LYS A 126 17.57 30.77 7.19
C LYS A 126 18.49 30.35 8.34
N GLY A 127 19.11 29.17 8.26
CA GLY A 127 19.93 28.64 9.35
C GLY A 127 21.22 29.39 9.58
N HIS A 128 21.81 30.03 8.57
CA HIS A 128 23.05 30.77 8.70
C HIS A 128 22.89 31.94 9.72
N ASP A 129 21.94 32.81 9.49
CA ASP A 129 21.74 34.00 10.35
C ASP A 129 20.74 33.76 11.48
N GLY A 130 19.78 32.82 11.29
CA GLY A 130 18.66 32.55 12.19
C GLY A 130 18.80 31.33 13.07
N PHE A 131 19.96 30.68 13.14
CA PHE A 131 20.14 29.36 13.79
C PHE A 131 19.60 29.32 15.23
N LYS A 132 19.95 30.32 16.06
CA LYS A 132 19.51 30.36 17.46
C LYS A 132 18.00 30.40 17.60
N THR A 133 17.33 31.18 16.75
CA THR A 133 15.87 31.32 16.71
C THR A 133 15.19 30.03 16.25
N LEU A 134 15.69 29.45 15.18
CA LEU A 134 15.16 28.18 14.64
C LEU A 134 15.38 27.01 15.60
N LYS A 135 16.57 26.93 16.22
CA LYS A 135 16.87 25.95 17.27
C LYS A 135 15.89 26.07 18.44
N LYS A 136 15.60 27.28 18.90
CA LYS A 136 14.63 27.53 19.99
C LYS A 136 13.20 27.12 19.57
N ALA A 137 12.82 27.42 18.33
CA ALA A 137 11.49 27.07 17.79
C ALA A 137 11.32 25.55 17.67
N PHE A 138 12.26 24.86 17.03
CA PHE A 138 12.19 23.40 16.80
C PHE A 138 12.58 22.56 18.01
N GLY A 139 13.23 23.15 19.02
CA GLY A 139 13.51 22.51 20.30
C GLY A 139 12.25 22.27 21.16
N LYS A 140 11.09 22.82 20.78
CA LYS A 140 9.79 22.58 21.42
C LYS A 140 9.12 21.28 21.02
N GLY A 141 9.78 20.45 20.23
CA GLY A 141 9.23 19.16 19.79
C GLY A 141 8.97 18.22 20.97
N THR A 142 8.08 17.28 20.72
CA THR A 142 7.64 16.28 21.71
C THR A 142 8.30 14.93 21.43
N GLU A 143 8.74 14.24 22.46
CA GLU A 143 9.17 12.84 22.38
C GLU A 143 7.95 11.91 22.28
N LEU A 144 8.05 10.85 21.49
CA LEU A 144 6.98 9.85 21.35
C LEU A 144 6.95 8.87 22.52
N ARG A 145 8.09 8.61 23.16
CA ARG A 145 8.18 7.73 24.33
C ARG A 145 7.16 8.08 25.39
N GLY A 146 6.43 7.09 25.89
CA GLY A 146 5.39 7.23 26.92
C GLY A 146 4.09 7.87 26.44
N LYS A 147 4.01 8.32 25.17
CA LYS A 147 2.75 8.78 24.57
C LYS A 147 1.90 7.61 24.17
N THR A 148 0.58 7.85 24.05
CA THR A 148 -0.39 6.85 23.61
C THR A 148 -0.74 7.10 22.15
N LEU A 149 -0.62 6.07 21.30
CA LEU A 149 -1.10 6.06 19.93
C LEU A 149 -2.48 5.38 19.89
N GLY A 150 -3.48 6.10 19.43
CA GLY A 150 -4.79 5.54 19.11
C GLY A 150 -4.82 5.05 17.66
N ILE A 151 -5.21 3.80 17.44
CA ILE A 151 -5.32 3.19 16.11
C ILE A 151 -6.79 2.82 15.85
N VAL A 152 -7.37 3.40 14.80
CA VAL A 152 -8.70 3.04 14.32
C VAL A 152 -8.54 2.13 13.11
N GLY A 153 -8.97 0.86 13.24
CA GLY A 153 -8.68 -0.22 12.30
C GLY A 153 -7.44 -1.02 12.70
N PHE A 154 -7.64 -2.22 13.27
CA PHE A 154 -6.55 -3.05 13.81
C PHE A 154 -6.29 -4.30 12.94
N GLY A 155 -6.39 -4.12 11.61
CA GLY A 155 -5.99 -5.08 10.60
C GLY A 155 -4.47 -5.17 10.44
N ARG A 156 -4.00 -5.64 9.28
CA ARG A 156 -2.56 -5.82 8.99
C ARG A 156 -1.74 -4.55 9.18
N ILE A 157 -2.20 -3.41 8.65
CA ILE A 157 -1.51 -2.12 8.76
C ILE A 157 -1.49 -1.66 10.23
N GLY A 158 -2.63 -1.70 10.92
CA GLY A 158 -2.74 -1.29 12.32
C GLY A 158 -1.83 -2.10 13.24
N ARG A 159 -1.72 -3.40 13.03
CA ARG A 159 -0.81 -4.28 13.79
C ARG A 159 0.66 -3.97 13.50
N SER A 160 1.05 -3.72 12.24
CA SER A 160 2.40 -3.30 11.90
C SER A 160 2.74 -1.94 12.53
N LEU A 161 1.80 -1.00 12.51
CA LEU A 161 1.97 0.31 13.15
C LEU A 161 2.10 0.20 14.67
N ALA A 162 1.31 -0.66 15.31
CA ALA A 162 1.41 -0.95 16.74
C ALA A 162 2.80 -1.45 17.10
N SER A 163 3.34 -2.40 16.32
CA SER A 163 4.70 -2.92 16.50
C SER A 163 5.76 -1.81 16.49
N TYR A 164 5.69 -0.89 15.52
CA TYR A 164 6.63 0.24 15.44
C TYR A 164 6.46 1.24 16.58
N ALA A 165 5.21 1.56 16.96
CA ALA A 165 4.92 2.46 18.05
C ALA A 165 5.43 1.91 19.40
N LEU A 166 5.22 0.62 19.68
CA LEU A 166 5.75 -0.07 20.85
C LEU A 166 7.28 -0.06 20.85
N GLY A 167 7.92 -0.30 19.69
CA GLY A 167 9.38 -0.18 19.55
C GLY A 167 9.91 1.22 19.83
N CYS A 168 9.10 2.26 19.62
CA CYS A 168 9.43 3.64 20.02
C CYS A 168 9.09 3.96 21.49
N GLY A 169 8.69 2.97 22.30
CA GLY A 169 8.31 3.14 23.70
C GLY A 169 6.98 3.86 23.92
N MET A 170 6.09 3.84 22.92
CA MET A 170 4.73 4.35 23.04
C MET A 170 3.82 3.32 23.70
N LYS A 171 2.66 3.77 24.18
CA LYS A 171 1.50 2.92 24.48
C LYS A 171 0.62 2.87 23.26
N VAL A 172 -0.09 1.75 23.06
CA VAL A 172 -1.03 1.59 21.96
C VAL A 172 -2.41 1.27 22.52
N ILE A 173 -3.43 1.94 21.97
CA ILE A 173 -4.84 1.57 22.13
C ILE A 173 -5.42 1.43 20.73
N ALA A 174 -6.28 0.45 20.50
CA ALA A 174 -6.85 0.20 19.19
C ALA A 174 -8.37 0.01 19.27
N HIS A 175 -9.05 0.36 18.18
CA HIS A 175 -10.44 0.04 17.96
C HIS A 175 -10.63 -0.57 16.58
N ASP A 176 -11.28 -1.73 16.52
CA ASP A 176 -11.67 -2.40 15.29
C ASP A 176 -12.94 -3.22 15.53
N PRO A 177 -14.03 -3.00 14.77
CA PRO A 177 -15.29 -3.72 14.98
C PRO A 177 -15.20 -5.22 14.65
N PHE A 178 -14.15 -5.66 13.96
CA PHE A 178 -13.94 -7.06 13.57
C PHE A 178 -12.87 -7.77 14.42
N VAL A 179 -12.34 -7.10 15.44
CA VAL A 179 -11.41 -7.68 16.39
C VAL A 179 -12.09 -7.73 17.74
N ASP A 180 -12.26 -8.95 18.27
CA ASP A 180 -12.85 -9.14 19.62
C ASP A 180 -12.00 -8.44 20.68
N ASN A 181 -12.63 -8.07 21.80
CA ASN A 181 -12.01 -7.47 22.98
C ASN A 181 -11.10 -8.49 23.69
N GLY A 182 -10.12 -8.99 22.99
CA GLY A 182 -9.13 -9.96 23.48
C GLY A 182 -7.73 -9.49 23.26
N ALA A 183 -6.79 -10.19 23.86
CA ALA A 183 -5.38 -9.96 23.66
C ALA A 183 -4.97 -10.18 22.21
N VAL A 184 -4.28 -9.24 21.61
CA VAL A 184 -3.77 -9.33 20.24
C VAL A 184 -2.24 -9.40 20.26
N GLU A 185 -1.70 -10.37 19.55
CA GLU A 185 -0.26 -10.51 19.41
C GLU A 185 0.31 -9.58 18.34
N VAL A 186 1.38 -8.87 18.68
CA VAL A 186 2.19 -8.08 17.77
C VAL A 186 3.67 -8.42 17.96
N VAL A 187 4.44 -8.42 16.89
CA VAL A 187 5.89 -8.72 16.95
C VAL A 187 6.68 -7.43 17.03
N VAL A 188 7.53 -7.31 18.05
CA VAL A 188 8.43 -6.17 18.25
C VAL A 188 9.85 -6.69 18.47
N GLY A 189 10.78 -6.32 17.60
CA GLY A 189 12.17 -6.75 17.73
C GLY A 189 12.38 -8.28 17.73
N GLY A 190 11.52 -9.02 17.05
CA GLY A 190 11.53 -10.49 17.02
C GLY A 190 10.87 -11.16 18.25
N GLN A 191 10.31 -10.38 19.18
CA GLN A 191 9.55 -10.89 20.32
C GLN A 191 8.05 -10.66 20.08
N THR A 192 7.23 -11.66 20.42
CA THR A 192 5.77 -11.53 20.41
C THR A 192 5.31 -10.89 21.71
N LEU A 193 4.59 -9.78 21.60
CA LEU A 193 3.96 -9.09 22.71
C LEU A 193 2.44 -9.19 22.56
N THR A 194 1.76 -9.33 23.69
CA THR A 194 0.31 -9.32 23.77
C THR A 194 -0.15 -7.93 24.20
N ILE A 195 -1.06 -7.31 23.47
CA ILE A 195 -1.60 -5.99 23.76
C ILE A 195 -3.13 -6.03 23.80
#